data_b674c419a0d81d1496a0f71aeff486dd
#
_entry.id   b674c419a0d81d1496a0f71aeff486dd
#
_cell.length_a   1.000
_cell.length_b   1.000
_cell.length_c   1.000
_cell.angle_alpha   90.00
_cell.angle_beta   90.00
_cell.angle_gamma   90.00
#
_symmetry.space_group_name_H-M   'P 1'
#
loop_
_entity.id
_entity.type
_entity.pdbx_description
1 polymer ?
#
loop_
_entity_poly.entity_id
_entity_poly.type
_entity_poly.pdbx_seq_one_letter_code
_entity_poly.pdbx_strand_id
1 'polypeptide(L)'
;MFYHVCNLICGMNVLDSITILQPDDWHAHLRDGESLKRTVPDLARQFNRVICMPNLVPPVKTVSEAQAYRERIMAHVPEGVNFDPRMVLYFTDHTAPDEVAKIKASNEVNAIKLYPAGATTNSDSGVSDIRKVYHVIEQLEEHQVPLLLHGEVTHNHVDIFDREKRFLDEVLTPLLRQFPNLKMVLEHITTADAANFVLEQGRNVAATITPQHLLFNRNDMLVGGVKPHFYCLPILKRQSHQTTLLEVVTSGNPKFFLGTDSAPHAQSKKENACGCAGCYSAPYAIELYAQAFDQMGKIEKLEGFASHFGADFYGLPRNTDTITLVRQPQTIAERMDYLPNDDIIPLHAGQTLNWSVA
;
A
#
# COMPACT_ATOMS: atom_id res chain seq x y z
N MET A 1 28.03 -26.81 47.92
CA MET A 1 28.68 -26.39 46.67
C MET A 1 27.59 -25.87 45.78
N PHE A 2 27.28 -24.55 45.87
CA PHE A 2 26.21 -23.89 45.19
C PHE A 2 26.74 -23.30 43.86
N TYR A 3 26.26 -23.78 42.73
CA TYR A 3 26.51 -23.16 41.41
C TYR A 3 25.62 -21.94 41.24
N HIS A 4 26.19 -20.75 41.22
CA HIS A 4 25.56 -19.54 40.75
C HIS A 4 25.51 -19.61 39.22
N VAL A 5 24.35 -19.78 38.65
CA VAL A 5 24.09 -19.54 37.23
C VAL A 5 23.91 -18.05 37.06
N CYS A 6 24.89 -17.39 36.49
CA CYS A 6 24.85 -15.99 36.11
C CYS A 6 24.01 -15.87 34.85
N ASN A 7 22.78 -15.39 34.95
CA ASN A 7 21.95 -15.00 33.81
C ASN A 7 22.55 -13.71 33.22
N LEU A 8 23.33 -13.85 32.16
CA LEU A 8 23.64 -12.76 31.25
C LEU A 8 22.40 -12.50 30.39
N ILE A 9 21.47 -11.69 30.88
CA ILE A 9 20.48 -11.04 30.06
C ILE A 9 21.24 -9.95 29.28
N CYS A 10 21.56 -10.27 28.02
CA CYS A 10 22.02 -9.26 27.07
C CYS A 10 20.91 -8.22 26.93
N GLY A 11 21.10 -7.04 27.55
CA GLY A 11 20.15 -5.95 27.51
C GLY A 11 19.99 -5.45 26.05
N MET A 12 18.97 -5.93 25.36
CA MET A 12 18.44 -5.21 24.22
C MET A 12 17.91 -3.87 24.76
N ASN A 13 18.49 -2.75 24.32
CA ASN A 13 17.93 -1.43 24.56
C ASN A 13 16.55 -1.39 23.88
N VAL A 14 15.50 -1.61 24.65
CA VAL A 14 14.12 -1.44 24.18
C VAL A 14 13.90 0.07 24.07
N LEU A 15 13.74 0.57 22.85
CA LEU A 15 13.38 1.97 22.63
C LEU A 15 11.93 2.18 23.07
N ASP A 16 11.73 3.12 23.99
CA ASP A 16 10.38 3.48 24.49
C ASP A 16 9.67 4.47 23.53
N SER A 17 10.41 5.12 22.64
CA SER A 17 9.89 6.01 21.63
C SER A 17 10.82 6.13 20.43
N ILE A 18 10.26 6.48 19.28
CA ILE A 18 11.01 6.84 18.07
C ILE A 18 10.35 8.06 17.42
N THR A 19 11.16 9.06 17.06
CA THR A 19 10.72 10.19 16.23
C THR A 19 11.30 10.01 14.85
N ILE A 20 10.44 10.04 13.82
CA ILE A 20 10.79 9.91 12.42
C ILE A 20 10.26 11.13 11.65
N LEU A 21 10.82 11.40 10.47
CA LEU A 21 10.17 12.35 9.54
C LEU A 21 8.74 11.86 9.25
N GLN A 22 7.81 12.80 9.10
CA GLN A 22 6.42 12.46 8.82
C GLN A 22 6.35 11.57 7.59
N PRO A 23 5.72 10.38 7.68
CA PRO A 23 5.72 9.39 6.61
C PRO A 23 4.84 9.79 5.43
N ASP A 24 5.06 9.09 4.31
CA ASP A 24 4.22 9.12 3.13
C ASP A 24 3.57 7.75 2.91
N ASP A 25 2.32 7.74 2.48
CA ASP A 25 1.63 6.53 2.03
C ASP A 25 1.57 6.49 0.51
N TRP A 26 2.32 5.58 -0.09
CA TRP A 26 2.43 5.50 -1.54
C TRP A 26 1.33 4.67 -2.21
N HIS A 27 0.31 4.26 -1.44
CA HIS A 27 -0.85 3.54 -1.96
C HIS A 27 -2.01 3.53 -0.97
N ALA A 28 -3.05 4.34 -1.18
CA ALA A 28 -4.29 4.25 -0.41
C ALA A 28 -5.55 4.54 -1.24
N HIS A 29 -6.66 3.89 -0.85
CA HIS A 29 -7.99 4.12 -1.43
C HIS A 29 -8.80 5.03 -0.52
N LEU A 30 -9.14 6.23 -0.98
CA LEU A 30 -9.99 7.15 -0.21
C LEU A 30 -11.47 7.00 -0.55
N ARG A 31 -11.79 6.37 -1.69
CA ARG A 31 -13.12 6.37 -2.29
C ARG A 31 -13.55 7.80 -2.63
N ASP A 32 -14.86 8.09 -2.66
CA ASP A 32 -15.38 9.42 -2.99
C ASP A 32 -16.65 9.75 -2.19
N GLY A 33 -17.11 10.99 -2.24
CA GLY A 33 -18.32 11.44 -1.56
C GLY A 33 -18.25 11.29 -0.04
N GLU A 34 -19.28 10.70 0.58
CA GLU A 34 -19.38 10.56 2.03
C GLU A 34 -18.19 9.82 2.68
N SER A 35 -17.57 8.89 1.94
CA SER A 35 -16.39 8.15 2.42
C SER A 35 -15.22 9.07 2.79
N LEU A 36 -15.05 10.19 2.09
CA LEU A 36 -13.95 11.13 2.31
C LEU A 36 -13.97 11.74 3.71
N LYS A 37 -15.15 11.87 4.33
CA LYS A 37 -15.30 12.38 5.70
C LYS A 37 -14.56 11.53 6.74
N ARG A 38 -14.38 10.23 6.44
CA ARG A 38 -13.66 9.28 7.32
C ARG A 38 -12.23 9.06 6.82
N THR A 39 -12.06 8.76 5.55
CA THR A 39 -10.78 8.28 5.03
C THR A 39 -9.70 9.37 4.97
N VAL A 40 -10.08 10.62 4.68
CA VAL A 40 -9.11 11.73 4.59
C VAL A 40 -8.55 12.08 5.96
N PRO A 41 -9.34 12.34 7.02
CA PRO A 41 -8.80 12.61 8.35
C PRO A 41 -7.96 11.47 8.92
N ASP A 42 -8.34 10.21 8.70
CA ASP A 42 -7.60 9.06 9.21
C ASP A 42 -6.20 8.96 8.60
N LEU A 43 -6.04 9.24 7.30
CA LEU A 43 -4.74 9.29 6.63
C LEU A 43 -3.97 10.57 6.99
N ALA A 44 -4.61 11.72 6.93
CA ALA A 44 -3.97 13.01 7.16
C ALA A 44 -3.39 13.18 8.58
N ARG A 45 -3.93 12.42 9.57
CA ARG A 45 -3.39 12.37 10.94
C ARG A 45 -1.94 11.86 10.98
N GLN A 46 -1.54 11.01 10.04
CA GLN A 46 -0.28 10.28 10.09
C GLN A 46 0.66 10.62 8.94
N PHE A 47 0.11 10.84 7.74
CA PHE A 47 0.86 10.96 6.50
C PHE A 47 0.85 12.41 5.99
N ASN A 48 2.00 12.87 5.49
CA ASN A 48 2.08 14.16 4.80
C ASN A 48 1.56 14.02 3.36
N ARG A 49 2.00 12.97 2.64
CA ARG A 49 1.56 12.67 1.28
C ARG A 49 0.92 11.31 1.20
N VAL A 50 -0.08 11.19 0.32
CA VAL A 50 -0.75 9.92 0.02
C VAL A 50 -0.95 9.81 -1.48
N ILE A 51 -0.50 8.71 -2.11
CA ILE A 51 -0.93 8.39 -3.47
C ILE A 51 -2.35 7.82 -3.42
N CYS A 52 -3.28 8.58 -4.02
CA CYS A 52 -4.71 8.27 -4.03
C CYS A 52 -5.05 7.40 -5.23
N MET A 53 -5.52 6.17 -4.98
CA MET A 53 -5.86 5.22 -6.02
C MET A 53 -7.08 5.66 -6.85
N PRO A 54 -7.04 5.44 -8.19
CA PRO A 54 -7.98 6.04 -9.13
C PRO A 54 -9.21 5.19 -9.43
N ASN A 55 -9.37 3.99 -8.82
CA ASN A 55 -10.43 3.01 -9.12
C ASN A 55 -11.76 3.36 -8.45
N LEU A 56 -12.24 4.56 -8.75
CA LEU A 56 -13.58 5.02 -8.40
C LEU A 56 -14.64 4.46 -9.38
N VAL A 57 -15.87 4.86 -9.21
CA VAL A 57 -16.98 4.61 -10.16
C VAL A 57 -17.63 5.95 -10.48
N PRO A 58 -17.40 6.51 -11.69
CA PRO A 58 -16.44 6.06 -12.72
C PRO A 58 -14.98 6.23 -12.31
N PRO A 59 -14.02 5.49 -12.94
CA PRO A 59 -12.59 5.61 -12.63
C PRO A 59 -12.00 6.94 -13.14
N VAL A 60 -10.94 7.40 -12.47
CA VAL A 60 -10.19 8.61 -12.82
C VAL A 60 -9.19 8.29 -13.92
N LYS A 61 -9.42 8.75 -15.16
CA LYS A 61 -8.66 8.36 -16.36
C LYS A 61 -7.83 9.47 -16.98
N THR A 62 -8.09 10.72 -16.62
CA THR A 62 -7.43 11.90 -17.16
C THR A 62 -6.86 12.79 -16.06
N VAL A 63 -5.86 13.62 -16.41
CA VAL A 63 -5.28 14.61 -15.48
C VAL A 63 -6.35 15.56 -14.94
N SER A 64 -7.30 16.02 -15.78
CA SER A 64 -8.39 16.90 -15.33
C SER A 64 -9.33 16.23 -14.32
N GLU A 65 -9.67 14.93 -14.54
CA GLU A 65 -10.48 14.17 -13.58
C GLU A 65 -9.72 13.97 -12.25
N ALA A 66 -8.39 13.74 -12.31
CA ALA A 66 -7.55 13.60 -11.15
C ALA A 66 -7.48 14.89 -10.32
N GLN A 67 -7.38 16.04 -10.97
CA GLN A 67 -7.41 17.34 -10.31
C GLN A 67 -8.76 17.61 -9.64
N ALA A 68 -9.87 17.33 -10.33
CA ALA A 68 -11.20 17.45 -9.74
C ALA A 68 -11.42 16.50 -8.54
N TYR A 69 -10.84 15.29 -8.58
CA TYR A 69 -10.85 14.38 -7.43
C TYR A 69 -10.01 14.90 -6.28
N ARG A 70 -8.83 15.46 -6.56
CA ARG A 70 -7.97 16.09 -5.55
C ARG A 70 -8.68 17.23 -4.83
N GLU A 71 -9.42 18.08 -5.55
CA GLU A 71 -10.21 19.16 -4.94
C GLU A 71 -11.24 18.60 -3.93
N ARG A 72 -11.94 17.52 -4.27
CA ARG A 72 -12.88 16.86 -3.35
C ARG A 72 -12.21 16.30 -2.11
N ILE A 73 -11.02 15.71 -2.25
CA ILE A 73 -10.21 15.24 -1.11
C ILE A 73 -9.80 16.41 -0.23
N MET A 74 -9.27 17.48 -0.81
CA MET A 74 -8.80 18.66 -0.07
C MET A 74 -9.90 19.33 0.74
N ALA A 75 -11.16 19.26 0.28
CA ALA A 75 -12.30 19.79 1.02
C ALA A 75 -12.58 19.05 2.35
N HIS A 76 -11.95 17.90 2.57
CA HIS A 76 -12.11 17.09 3.79
C HIS A 76 -10.84 17.01 4.65
N VAL A 77 -9.76 17.71 4.25
CA VAL A 77 -8.55 17.81 5.07
C VAL A 77 -8.85 18.66 6.30
N PRO A 78 -8.54 18.17 7.53
CA PRO A 78 -8.77 18.94 8.74
C PRO A 78 -7.98 20.27 8.73
N GLU A 79 -8.54 21.30 9.32
CA GLU A 79 -7.90 22.62 9.41
C GLU A 79 -6.55 22.53 10.14
N GLY A 80 -5.53 23.18 9.57
CA GLY A 80 -4.17 23.19 10.13
C GLY A 80 -3.35 21.94 9.90
N VAL A 81 -3.89 20.93 9.21
CA VAL A 81 -3.14 19.71 8.86
C VAL A 81 -2.48 19.86 7.50
N ASN A 82 -1.17 19.59 7.45
CA ASN A 82 -0.42 19.55 6.20
C ASN A 82 -0.61 18.18 5.55
N PHE A 83 -1.39 18.14 4.45
CA PHE A 83 -1.69 16.92 3.72
C PHE A 83 -1.71 17.17 2.22
N ASP A 84 -0.94 16.40 1.48
CA ASP A 84 -0.78 16.54 0.03
C ASP A 84 -1.18 15.25 -0.69
N PRO A 85 -2.45 15.13 -1.14
CA PRO A 85 -2.89 13.99 -1.93
C PRO A 85 -2.25 14.03 -3.33
N ARG A 86 -1.47 13.00 -3.64
CA ARG A 86 -0.84 12.74 -4.93
C ARG A 86 -1.73 11.87 -5.77
N MET A 87 -1.99 12.30 -6.98
CA MET A 87 -2.97 11.66 -7.85
C MET A 87 -2.30 10.71 -8.82
N VAL A 88 -3.06 9.69 -9.26
CA VAL A 88 -2.65 8.78 -10.33
C VAL A 88 -3.83 8.53 -11.26
N LEU A 89 -3.55 8.18 -12.52
CA LEU A 89 -4.59 7.87 -13.49
C LEU A 89 -4.86 6.36 -13.55
N TYR A 90 -6.09 6.02 -13.81
CA TYR A 90 -6.52 4.65 -14.06
C TYR A 90 -6.17 4.23 -15.49
N PHE A 91 -5.30 3.23 -15.64
CA PHE A 91 -4.88 2.74 -16.95
C PHE A 91 -5.94 1.82 -17.55
N THR A 92 -6.31 2.08 -18.79
CA THR A 92 -7.29 1.29 -19.56
C THR A 92 -6.73 0.92 -20.92
N ASP A 93 -7.36 -0.03 -21.61
CA ASP A 93 -7.04 -0.37 -23.02
C ASP A 93 -7.13 0.84 -23.97
N HIS A 94 -7.80 1.93 -23.56
CA HIS A 94 -8.08 3.13 -24.37
C HIS A 94 -7.38 4.40 -23.86
N THR A 95 -6.44 4.27 -22.92
CA THR A 95 -5.68 5.42 -22.42
C THR A 95 -4.88 6.04 -23.55
N ALA A 96 -5.07 7.35 -23.75
CA ALA A 96 -4.40 8.08 -24.80
C ALA A 96 -2.93 8.37 -24.43
N PRO A 97 -1.95 8.20 -25.34
CA PRO A 97 -0.54 8.46 -25.07
C PRO A 97 -0.23 9.90 -24.61
N ASP A 98 -1.00 10.88 -25.06
CA ASP A 98 -0.85 12.29 -24.69
C ASP A 98 -1.16 12.57 -23.21
N GLU A 99 -1.90 11.70 -22.52
CA GLU A 99 -2.07 11.80 -21.05
C GLU A 99 -0.74 11.64 -20.30
N VAL A 100 0.23 10.86 -20.84
CA VAL A 100 1.55 10.72 -20.23
C VAL A 100 2.30 12.05 -20.19
N ALA A 101 2.26 12.83 -21.28
CA ALA A 101 2.86 14.16 -21.33
C ALA A 101 2.16 15.13 -20.33
N LYS A 102 0.85 15.02 -20.18
CA LYS A 102 0.07 15.83 -19.20
C LYS A 102 0.41 15.43 -17.76
N ILE A 103 0.59 14.13 -17.46
CA ILE A 103 1.10 13.67 -16.15
C ILE A 103 2.47 14.29 -15.88
N LYS A 104 3.40 14.20 -16.85
CA LYS A 104 4.74 14.75 -16.70
C LYS A 104 4.76 16.27 -16.44
N ALA A 105 3.82 16.99 -17.01
CA ALA A 105 3.67 18.43 -16.81
C ALA A 105 2.92 18.81 -15.51
N SER A 106 2.27 17.85 -14.86
CA SER A 106 1.51 18.07 -13.62
C SER A 106 2.42 18.04 -12.40
N ASN A 107 2.11 18.91 -11.42
CA ASN A 107 2.74 18.84 -10.10
C ASN A 107 1.99 17.91 -9.13
N GLU A 108 0.79 17.46 -9.46
CA GLU A 108 -0.14 16.77 -8.57
C GLU A 108 -0.38 15.32 -8.99
N VAL A 109 -0.27 15.02 -10.30
CA VAL A 109 -0.43 13.68 -10.87
C VAL A 109 0.95 13.09 -11.12
N ASN A 110 1.25 11.97 -10.47
CA ASN A 110 2.62 11.46 -10.41
C ASN A 110 2.86 10.13 -11.14
N ALA A 111 1.79 9.41 -11.52
CA ALA A 111 1.92 8.08 -12.09
C ALA A 111 0.63 7.65 -12.81
N ILE A 112 0.70 6.48 -13.44
CA ILE A 112 -0.47 5.76 -13.96
C ILE A 112 -0.56 4.39 -13.28
N LYS A 113 -1.78 3.98 -12.87
CA LYS A 113 -2.05 2.72 -12.17
C LYS A 113 -2.68 1.70 -13.09
N LEU A 114 -2.03 0.57 -13.27
CA LEU A 114 -2.51 -0.58 -14.00
C LEU A 114 -3.18 -1.58 -13.05
N TYR A 115 -4.44 -1.87 -13.34
CA TYR A 115 -5.16 -3.04 -12.84
C TYR A 115 -5.36 -4.01 -14.01
N PRO A 116 -4.97 -5.28 -13.90
CA PRO A 116 -5.49 -6.28 -14.80
C PRO A 116 -7.02 -6.34 -14.69
N ALA A 117 -7.74 -6.41 -15.82
CA ALA A 117 -9.19 -6.40 -15.83
C ALA A 117 -9.77 -7.50 -14.93
N GLY A 118 -10.62 -7.13 -13.96
CA GLY A 118 -11.24 -8.05 -13.00
C GLY A 118 -10.34 -8.54 -11.87
N ALA A 119 -9.15 -7.95 -11.64
CA ALA A 119 -8.23 -8.40 -10.60
C ALA A 119 -8.71 -8.07 -9.17
N THR A 120 -9.36 -6.93 -8.99
CA THR A 120 -9.79 -6.43 -7.67
C THR A 120 -11.04 -5.55 -7.80
N THR A 121 -11.47 -4.92 -6.71
CA THR A 121 -12.63 -4.02 -6.66
C THR A 121 -12.51 -2.89 -7.70
N ASN A 122 -13.57 -2.67 -8.48
CA ASN A 122 -13.67 -1.65 -9.53
C ASN A 122 -12.54 -1.74 -10.58
N SER A 123 -12.10 -2.94 -10.92
CA SER A 123 -11.05 -3.17 -11.92
C SER A 123 -11.55 -3.69 -13.27
N ASP A 124 -12.86 -3.75 -13.50
CA ASP A 124 -13.45 -4.27 -14.75
C ASP A 124 -13.02 -3.49 -16.00
N SER A 125 -12.80 -2.18 -15.86
CA SER A 125 -12.30 -1.31 -16.94
C SER A 125 -10.77 -1.31 -17.08
N GLY A 126 -10.06 -2.17 -16.34
CA GLY A 126 -8.60 -2.28 -16.35
C GLY A 126 -8.05 -2.79 -17.68
N VAL A 127 -6.73 -2.95 -17.73
CA VAL A 127 -6.03 -3.44 -18.92
C VAL A 127 -6.33 -4.92 -19.13
N SER A 128 -6.92 -5.26 -20.28
CA SER A 128 -7.30 -6.64 -20.60
C SER A 128 -6.12 -7.48 -21.12
N ASP A 129 -5.17 -6.85 -21.82
CA ASP A 129 -3.91 -7.43 -22.29
C ASP A 129 -2.87 -6.30 -22.33
N ILE A 130 -1.78 -6.47 -21.60
CA ILE A 130 -0.75 -5.43 -21.47
C ILE A 130 -0.12 -5.04 -22.83
N ARG A 131 -0.11 -5.93 -23.81
CA ARG A 131 0.44 -5.68 -25.14
C ARG A 131 -0.36 -4.63 -25.91
N LYS A 132 -1.66 -4.48 -25.63
CA LYS A 132 -2.51 -3.45 -26.25
C LYS A 132 -2.07 -2.02 -25.90
N VAL A 133 -1.42 -1.87 -24.76
CA VAL A 133 -1.01 -0.57 -24.22
C VAL A 133 0.49 -0.32 -24.26
N TYR A 134 1.25 -1.14 -25.01
CA TYR A 134 2.70 -0.96 -25.16
C TYR A 134 3.09 0.41 -25.70
N HIS A 135 2.29 0.98 -26.60
CA HIS A 135 2.49 2.31 -27.14
C HIS A 135 2.37 3.43 -26.09
N VAL A 136 1.59 3.22 -25.03
CA VAL A 136 1.52 4.13 -23.88
C VAL A 136 2.68 3.86 -22.93
N ILE A 137 3.03 2.57 -22.71
CA ILE A 137 4.15 2.18 -21.84
C ILE A 137 5.48 2.71 -22.38
N GLU A 138 5.66 2.74 -23.69
CA GLU A 138 6.83 3.38 -24.33
C GLU A 138 6.93 4.87 -23.95
N GLN A 139 5.81 5.60 -23.94
CA GLN A 139 5.78 6.99 -23.49
C GLN A 139 6.05 7.11 -21.97
N LEU A 140 5.58 6.17 -21.16
CA LEU A 140 5.90 6.15 -19.73
C LEU A 140 7.40 5.98 -19.49
N GLU A 141 8.06 5.07 -20.24
CA GLU A 141 9.50 4.86 -20.19
C GLU A 141 10.26 6.12 -20.65
N GLU A 142 9.89 6.70 -21.80
CA GLU A 142 10.53 7.89 -22.37
C GLU A 142 10.45 9.10 -21.43
N HIS A 143 9.27 9.36 -20.86
CA HIS A 143 9.03 10.49 -19.97
C HIS A 143 9.40 10.21 -18.50
N GLN A 144 9.83 8.99 -18.17
CA GLN A 144 10.12 8.54 -16.82
C GLN A 144 8.94 8.75 -15.85
N VAL A 145 7.70 8.53 -16.35
CA VAL A 145 6.48 8.52 -15.56
C VAL A 145 6.30 7.12 -14.98
N PRO A 146 6.15 6.97 -13.66
CA PRO A 146 6.04 5.66 -13.04
C PRO A 146 4.77 4.90 -13.45
N LEU A 147 4.91 3.61 -13.73
CA LEU A 147 3.83 2.64 -13.85
C LEU A 147 3.64 1.91 -12.51
N LEU A 148 2.46 2.04 -11.91
CA LEU A 148 2.09 1.34 -10.69
C LEU A 148 1.27 0.11 -11.05
N LEU A 149 1.63 -1.06 -10.53
CA LEU A 149 1.08 -2.34 -10.98
C LEU A 149 0.39 -3.11 -9.85
N HIS A 150 -0.88 -3.49 -10.05
CA HIS A 150 -1.47 -4.60 -9.33
C HIS A 150 -1.00 -5.90 -9.99
N GLY A 151 -0.16 -6.67 -9.29
CA GLY A 151 0.63 -7.74 -9.87
C GLY A 151 -0.04 -9.12 -9.80
N GLU A 152 -1.25 -9.30 -10.32
CA GLU A 152 -1.92 -10.60 -10.37
C GLU A 152 -2.49 -10.92 -11.74
N VAL A 153 -2.37 -12.20 -12.17
CA VAL A 153 -3.16 -12.71 -13.31
C VAL A 153 -4.61 -12.96 -12.88
N THR A 154 -5.55 -12.86 -13.83
CA THR A 154 -7.00 -12.98 -13.55
C THR A 154 -7.63 -14.27 -14.09
N HIS A 155 -6.82 -15.21 -14.56
CA HIS A 155 -7.31 -16.47 -15.13
C HIS A 155 -7.97 -17.34 -14.06
N ASN A 156 -9.21 -17.78 -14.29
CA ASN A 156 -10.00 -18.58 -13.35
C ASN A 156 -9.38 -19.94 -12.98
N HIS A 157 -8.51 -20.49 -13.82
CA HIS A 157 -7.83 -21.77 -13.59
C HIS A 157 -6.54 -21.63 -12.76
N VAL A 158 -6.08 -20.39 -12.50
CA VAL A 158 -4.92 -20.14 -11.66
C VAL A 158 -5.36 -19.99 -10.20
N ASP A 159 -4.75 -20.79 -9.32
CA ASP A 159 -4.99 -20.70 -7.89
C ASP A 159 -4.73 -19.27 -7.40
N ILE A 160 -5.63 -18.73 -6.59
CA ILE A 160 -5.58 -17.36 -6.09
C ILE A 160 -4.27 -17.06 -5.33
N PHE A 161 -3.66 -18.09 -4.73
CA PHE A 161 -2.38 -17.95 -4.02
C PHE A 161 -1.16 -17.90 -4.95
N ASP A 162 -1.32 -18.30 -6.23
CA ASP A 162 -0.24 -18.36 -7.23
C ASP A 162 -0.30 -17.21 -8.25
N ARG A 163 -1.36 -16.40 -8.24
CA ARG A 163 -1.62 -15.35 -9.23
C ARG A 163 -0.50 -14.32 -9.35
N GLU A 164 0.10 -13.92 -8.22
CA GLU A 164 1.21 -12.97 -8.21
C GLU A 164 2.46 -13.58 -8.87
N LYS A 165 2.84 -14.81 -8.51
CA LYS A 165 3.98 -15.48 -9.14
C LYS A 165 3.78 -15.66 -10.65
N ARG A 166 2.57 -16.04 -11.08
CA ARG A 166 2.26 -16.17 -12.50
C ARG A 166 2.34 -14.84 -13.24
N PHE A 167 1.95 -13.75 -12.62
CA PHE A 167 2.07 -12.42 -13.18
C PHE A 167 3.54 -12.02 -13.40
N LEU A 168 4.42 -12.31 -12.46
CA LEU A 168 5.86 -12.08 -12.60
C LEU A 168 6.43 -12.79 -13.82
N ASP A 169 6.08 -14.07 -14.00
CA ASP A 169 6.63 -14.90 -15.06
C ASP A 169 6.04 -14.57 -16.44
N GLU A 170 4.73 -14.40 -16.52
CA GLU A 170 3.99 -14.32 -17.79
C GLU A 170 3.84 -12.90 -18.30
N VAL A 171 3.83 -11.90 -17.41
CA VAL A 171 3.55 -10.51 -17.75
C VAL A 171 4.75 -9.62 -17.48
N LEU A 172 5.27 -9.61 -16.25
CA LEU A 172 6.23 -8.61 -15.82
C LEU A 172 7.64 -8.86 -16.38
N THR A 173 8.09 -10.10 -16.39
CA THR A 173 9.40 -10.45 -16.98
C THR A 173 9.48 -10.11 -18.47
N PRO A 174 8.50 -10.46 -19.32
CA PRO A 174 8.48 -10.01 -20.72
C PRO A 174 8.40 -8.48 -20.88
N LEU A 175 7.60 -7.82 -20.02
CA LEU A 175 7.45 -6.37 -20.05
C LEU A 175 8.79 -5.65 -19.83
N LEU A 176 9.53 -6.02 -18.79
CA LEU A 176 10.81 -5.38 -18.45
C LEU A 176 11.93 -5.73 -19.45
N ARG A 177 11.81 -6.84 -20.18
CA ARG A 177 12.70 -7.12 -21.33
C ARG A 177 12.44 -6.19 -22.50
N GLN A 178 11.17 -5.82 -22.72
CA GLN A 178 10.75 -4.91 -23.77
C GLN A 178 11.05 -3.43 -23.42
N PHE A 179 10.87 -3.07 -22.14
CA PHE A 179 11.00 -1.72 -21.60
C PHE A 179 11.95 -1.72 -20.38
N PRO A 180 13.28 -1.86 -20.60
CA PRO A 180 14.25 -2.07 -19.53
C PRO A 180 14.47 -0.85 -18.63
N ASN A 181 14.12 0.35 -19.08
CA ASN A 181 14.25 1.59 -18.32
C ASN A 181 12.92 2.08 -17.74
N LEU A 182 11.84 1.31 -17.91
CA LEU A 182 10.53 1.65 -17.38
C LEU A 182 10.61 1.80 -15.85
N LYS A 183 10.23 2.99 -15.36
CA LYS A 183 10.12 3.25 -13.94
C LYS A 183 8.81 2.65 -13.43
N MET A 184 8.88 1.73 -12.47
CA MET A 184 7.69 1.04 -12.01
C MET A 184 7.71 0.67 -10.54
N VAL A 185 6.52 0.56 -9.97
CA VAL A 185 6.29 0.03 -8.61
C VAL A 185 5.39 -1.20 -8.72
N LEU A 186 5.88 -2.36 -8.29
CA LEU A 186 5.04 -3.52 -8.03
C LEU A 186 4.38 -3.32 -6.68
N GLU A 187 3.10 -2.99 -6.68
CA GLU A 187 2.43 -2.56 -5.47
C GLU A 187 1.93 -3.72 -4.64
N HIS A 188 1.88 -3.51 -3.29
CA HIS A 188 1.33 -4.43 -2.29
C HIS A 188 1.75 -5.89 -2.51
N ILE A 189 3.06 -6.13 -2.74
CA ILE A 189 3.57 -7.48 -2.97
C ILE A 189 3.32 -8.37 -1.77
N THR A 190 3.08 -9.67 -2.06
CA THR A 190 2.64 -10.63 -1.05
C THR A 190 3.48 -11.89 -0.98
N THR A 191 4.39 -12.10 -1.93
CA THR A 191 5.18 -13.33 -2.04
C THR A 191 6.68 -13.10 -1.90
N ALA A 192 7.40 -14.14 -1.49
CA ALA A 192 8.86 -14.16 -1.55
C ALA A 192 9.36 -14.06 -3.00
N ASP A 193 8.60 -14.62 -3.96
CA ASP A 193 8.92 -14.53 -5.38
C ASP A 193 8.95 -13.06 -5.86
N ALA A 194 7.95 -12.27 -5.48
CA ALA A 194 7.91 -10.84 -5.83
C ALA A 194 9.03 -10.04 -5.15
N ALA A 195 9.31 -10.31 -3.87
CA ALA A 195 10.40 -9.67 -3.16
C ALA A 195 11.76 -9.95 -3.82
N ASN A 196 12.04 -11.22 -4.14
CA ASN A 196 13.27 -11.61 -4.83
C ASN A 196 13.34 -11.02 -6.23
N PHE A 197 12.24 -11.04 -6.98
CA PHE A 197 12.17 -10.41 -8.29
C PHE A 197 12.58 -8.94 -8.24
N VAL A 198 12.02 -8.15 -7.30
CA VAL A 198 12.36 -6.72 -7.14
C VAL A 198 13.83 -6.54 -6.75
N LEU A 199 14.39 -7.40 -5.89
CA LEU A 199 15.81 -7.36 -5.51
C LEU A 199 16.74 -7.51 -6.73
N GLU A 200 16.38 -8.36 -7.69
CA GLU A 200 17.16 -8.67 -8.89
C GLU A 200 17.08 -7.56 -9.96
N GLN A 201 16.06 -6.68 -9.93
CA GLN A 201 15.91 -5.62 -10.93
C GLN A 201 16.82 -4.41 -10.68
N GLY A 202 16.87 -3.48 -11.64
CA GLY A 202 17.53 -2.19 -11.52
C GLY A 202 16.84 -1.24 -10.51
N ARG A 203 17.40 -0.04 -10.34
CA ARG A 203 16.85 1.00 -9.44
C ARG A 203 15.52 1.62 -9.92
N ASN A 204 15.15 1.38 -11.16
CA ASN A 204 13.90 1.80 -11.75
C ASN A 204 12.70 0.94 -11.32
N VAL A 205 12.93 -0.16 -10.61
CA VAL A 205 11.89 -1.07 -10.10
C VAL A 205 11.91 -1.08 -8.58
N ALA A 206 10.75 -0.82 -8.00
CA ALA A 206 10.52 -0.84 -6.55
C ALA A 206 9.21 -1.57 -6.21
N ALA A 207 8.92 -1.72 -4.93
CA ALA A 207 7.67 -2.31 -4.46
C ALA A 207 7.13 -1.62 -3.20
N THR A 208 5.81 -1.60 -3.07
CA THR A 208 5.13 -1.30 -1.80
C THR A 208 4.76 -2.57 -1.07
N ILE A 209 4.75 -2.52 0.25
CA ILE A 209 4.31 -3.62 1.12
C ILE A 209 3.39 -3.07 2.20
N THR A 210 2.26 -3.74 2.39
CA THR A 210 1.18 -3.29 3.27
C THR A 210 1.34 -3.82 4.69
N PRO A 211 0.73 -3.19 5.71
CA PRO A 211 0.81 -3.67 7.08
C PRO A 211 0.12 -5.03 7.25
N GLN A 212 -0.97 -5.29 6.49
CA GLN A 212 -1.66 -6.58 6.56
C GLN A 212 -0.80 -7.74 6.07
N HIS A 213 0.02 -7.57 5.03
CA HIS A 213 0.91 -8.62 4.54
C HIS A 213 2.17 -8.81 5.39
N LEU A 214 2.53 -7.82 6.21
CA LEU A 214 3.61 -7.94 7.19
C LEU A 214 3.14 -8.64 8.48
N LEU A 215 1.97 -8.28 9.00
CA LEU A 215 1.51 -8.73 10.31
C LEU A 215 0.70 -10.02 10.27
N PHE A 216 0.04 -10.32 9.15
CA PHE A 216 -0.91 -11.41 9.04
C PHE A 216 -0.62 -12.32 7.84
N ASN A 217 -1.09 -13.55 7.95
CA ASN A 217 -1.02 -14.54 6.89
C ASN A 217 -2.39 -15.24 6.72
N ARG A 218 -2.48 -16.18 5.80
CA ARG A 218 -3.74 -16.84 5.49
C ARG A 218 -4.39 -17.59 6.67
N ASN A 219 -3.59 -17.99 7.69
CA ASN A 219 -4.15 -18.62 8.88
C ASN A 219 -4.96 -17.63 9.72
N ASP A 220 -4.50 -16.37 9.80
CA ASP A 220 -5.22 -15.31 10.53
C ASP A 220 -6.60 -15.06 9.91
N MET A 221 -6.73 -15.20 8.59
CA MET A 221 -7.98 -15.04 7.87
C MET A 221 -8.91 -16.26 7.97
N LEU A 222 -8.36 -17.50 8.02
CA LEU A 222 -9.13 -18.73 7.78
C LEU A 222 -9.27 -19.64 9.00
N VAL A 223 -8.33 -19.60 9.97
CA VAL A 223 -8.36 -20.51 11.12
C VAL A 223 -9.35 -20.01 12.17
N GLY A 224 -10.22 -20.92 12.65
CA GLY A 224 -11.25 -20.60 13.61
C GLY A 224 -12.49 -19.92 13.00
N GLY A 225 -12.63 -19.96 11.69
CA GLY A 225 -13.71 -19.36 10.91
C GLY A 225 -13.19 -18.26 9.98
N VAL A 226 -13.96 -17.98 8.93
CA VAL A 226 -13.62 -16.93 7.95
C VAL A 226 -13.76 -15.56 8.60
N LYS A 227 -12.69 -14.78 8.50
CA LYS A 227 -12.65 -13.41 9.04
C LYS A 227 -12.63 -12.40 7.86
N PRO A 228 -13.78 -11.85 7.46
CA PRO A 228 -13.91 -11.06 6.23
C PRO A 228 -13.06 -9.79 6.25
N HIS A 229 -12.78 -9.20 7.42
CA HIS A 229 -11.99 -7.96 7.53
C HIS A 229 -10.50 -8.15 7.29
N PHE A 230 -10.00 -9.40 7.19
CA PHE A 230 -8.65 -9.76 6.71
C PHE A 230 -8.61 -10.09 5.22
N TYR A 231 -9.77 -10.20 4.56
CA TYR A 231 -9.81 -10.50 3.13
C TYR A 231 -9.45 -9.28 2.30
N CYS A 232 -8.37 -9.39 1.54
CA CYS A 232 -7.84 -8.39 0.60
C CYS A 232 -7.35 -9.08 -0.69
N LEU A 233 -7.10 -8.30 -1.73
CA LEU A 233 -6.45 -8.75 -2.96
C LEU A 233 -5.28 -7.80 -3.28
N PRO A 234 -4.06 -8.35 -3.45
CA PRO A 234 -3.71 -9.78 -3.42
C PRO A 234 -3.95 -10.41 -2.03
N ILE A 235 -4.37 -11.68 -2.05
CA ILE A 235 -4.77 -12.39 -0.81
C ILE A 235 -3.57 -12.63 0.12
N LEU A 236 -3.80 -12.68 1.43
CA LEU A 236 -2.80 -13.08 2.44
C LEU A 236 -2.22 -14.46 2.10
N LYS A 237 -0.90 -14.56 2.11
CA LYS A 237 -0.17 -15.76 1.69
C LYS A 237 0.23 -16.66 2.89
N ARG A 238 1.11 -17.60 2.65
CA ARG A 238 1.70 -18.49 3.70
C ARG A 238 2.66 -17.69 4.58
N GLN A 239 2.87 -18.16 5.81
CA GLN A 239 3.85 -17.59 6.74
C GLN A 239 5.26 -17.48 6.13
N SER A 240 5.68 -18.43 5.29
CA SER A 240 7.00 -18.35 4.63
C SER A 240 7.15 -17.10 3.76
N HIS A 241 6.12 -16.70 3.03
CA HIS A 241 6.11 -15.46 2.26
C HIS A 241 6.13 -14.23 3.18
N GLN A 242 5.28 -14.22 4.21
CA GLN A 242 5.24 -13.15 5.23
C GLN A 242 6.61 -12.93 5.87
N THR A 243 7.33 -14.00 6.23
CA THR A 243 8.68 -13.92 6.80
C THR A 243 9.63 -13.20 5.85
N THR A 244 9.65 -13.57 4.56
CA THR A 244 10.49 -12.89 3.56
C THR A 244 10.13 -11.42 3.40
N LEU A 245 8.83 -11.06 3.41
CA LEU A 245 8.42 -9.66 3.36
C LEU A 245 8.94 -8.86 4.56
N LEU A 246 8.84 -9.40 5.78
CA LEU A 246 9.39 -8.79 6.98
C LEU A 246 10.92 -8.61 6.89
N GLU A 247 11.63 -9.60 6.38
CA GLU A 247 13.08 -9.53 6.17
C GLU A 247 13.48 -8.41 5.20
N VAL A 248 12.80 -8.28 4.05
CA VAL A 248 13.17 -7.27 3.05
C VAL A 248 12.83 -5.85 3.49
N VAL A 249 11.69 -5.61 4.16
CA VAL A 249 11.35 -4.25 4.64
C VAL A 249 12.28 -3.78 5.76
N THR A 250 12.71 -4.71 6.61
CA THR A 250 13.61 -4.39 7.74
C THR A 250 15.09 -4.43 7.36
N SER A 251 15.43 -4.82 6.13
CA SER A 251 16.81 -4.82 5.63
C SER A 251 17.39 -3.41 5.42
N GLY A 252 16.53 -2.41 5.24
CA GLY A 252 16.92 -1.05 4.85
C GLY A 252 17.17 -0.91 3.34
N ASN A 253 16.72 -1.86 2.51
CA ASN A 253 16.85 -1.77 1.06
C ASN A 253 15.87 -0.72 0.50
N PRO A 254 16.34 0.32 -0.23
CA PRO A 254 15.49 1.44 -0.67
C PRO A 254 14.50 1.09 -1.78
N LYS A 255 14.49 -0.14 -2.29
CA LYS A 255 13.50 -0.60 -3.27
C LYS A 255 12.15 -0.95 -2.65
N PHE A 256 12.07 -1.05 -1.32
CA PHE A 256 10.83 -1.38 -0.60
C PHE A 256 10.43 -0.21 0.27
N PHE A 257 9.19 0.25 0.11
CA PHE A 257 8.65 1.37 0.88
C PHE A 257 7.16 1.20 1.21
N LEU A 258 6.68 2.06 2.08
CA LEU A 258 5.34 2.01 2.64
C LEU A 258 4.27 2.25 1.56
N GLY A 259 3.27 1.40 1.53
CA GLY A 259 2.02 1.59 0.82
C GLY A 259 0.96 0.76 1.52
N THR A 260 -0.01 1.44 2.16
CA THR A 260 -0.94 0.75 3.07
C THR A 260 -1.93 -0.15 2.35
N ASP A 261 -2.27 0.19 1.12
CA ASP A 261 -3.45 -0.36 0.45
C ASP A 261 -4.67 -0.36 1.38
N SER A 262 -4.79 0.71 2.19
CA SER A 262 -5.98 0.90 3.00
C SER A 262 -7.17 1.05 2.09
N ALA A 263 -8.06 0.06 2.11
CA ALA A 263 -9.17 -0.08 1.17
C ALA A 263 -10.49 -0.17 1.93
N PRO A 264 -11.15 0.97 2.18
CA PRO A 264 -12.37 1.04 2.98
C PRO A 264 -13.55 0.39 2.27
N HIS A 265 -14.25 -0.47 3.00
CA HIS A 265 -15.55 -1.02 2.65
C HIS A 265 -16.42 -1.03 3.90
N ALA A 266 -17.68 -0.62 3.74
CA ALA A 266 -18.66 -0.71 4.82
C ALA A 266 -18.83 -2.14 5.32
N GLN A 267 -19.14 -2.31 6.60
CA GLN A 267 -19.28 -3.63 7.24
C GLN A 267 -20.24 -4.52 6.47
N SER A 268 -21.40 -4.01 6.06
CA SER A 268 -22.39 -4.76 5.29
C SER A 268 -21.87 -5.29 3.94
N LYS A 269 -20.86 -4.63 3.35
CA LYS A 269 -20.24 -5.05 2.09
C LYS A 269 -19.18 -6.11 2.27
N LYS A 270 -18.60 -6.19 3.45
CA LYS A 270 -17.63 -7.23 3.80
C LYS A 270 -18.28 -8.49 4.38
N GLU A 271 -19.34 -8.32 5.16
CA GLU A 271 -20.04 -9.39 5.88
C GLU A 271 -21.28 -9.90 5.09
N ASN A 272 -21.07 -10.23 3.83
CA ASN A 272 -22.08 -10.86 2.98
C ASN A 272 -21.46 -11.92 2.08
N ALA A 273 -22.29 -12.64 1.31
CA ALA A 273 -21.87 -13.74 0.47
C ALA A 273 -20.85 -13.35 -0.63
N CYS A 274 -20.85 -12.10 -1.08
CA CYS A 274 -19.89 -11.59 -2.06
C CYS A 274 -18.55 -11.21 -1.42
N GLY A 275 -18.60 -10.57 -0.24
CA GLY A 275 -17.44 -10.14 0.56
C GLY A 275 -16.44 -9.27 -0.23
N CYS A 276 -16.49 -7.94 -0.07
CA CYS A 276 -15.54 -7.06 -0.76
C CYS A 276 -14.11 -7.29 -0.28
N ALA A 277 -13.15 -7.33 -1.22
CA ALA A 277 -11.72 -7.38 -0.91
C ALA A 277 -11.18 -6.00 -0.52
N GLY A 278 -10.49 -5.91 0.60
CA GLY A 278 -9.85 -4.70 1.11
C GLY A 278 -9.78 -4.69 2.64
N CYS A 279 -8.64 -4.30 3.19
CA CYS A 279 -8.45 -4.08 4.62
C CYS A 279 -8.45 -2.57 4.90
N TYR A 280 -9.06 -2.13 5.99
CA TYR A 280 -9.03 -0.73 6.39
C TYR A 280 -7.99 -0.52 7.49
N SER A 281 -6.77 -0.13 7.10
CA SER A 281 -5.65 0.07 8.01
C SER A 281 -5.37 1.54 8.33
N ALA A 282 -5.93 2.48 7.57
CA ALA A 282 -5.65 3.91 7.68
C ALA A 282 -5.65 4.49 9.09
N PRO A 283 -6.59 4.15 10.00
CA PRO A 283 -6.64 4.77 11.34
C PRO A 283 -5.42 4.49 12.22
N TYR A 284 -4.71 3.38 11.95
CA TYR A 284 -3.60 2.90 12.78
C TYR A 284 -2.40 2.45 11.93
N ALA A 285 -2.24 3.02 10.73
CA ALA A 285 -1.32 2.48 9.75
C ALA A 285 0.14 2.52 10.21
N ILE A 286 0.62 3.68 10.68
CA ILE A 286 2.03 3.80 11.08
C ILE A 286 2.34 2.99 12.33
N GLU A 287 1.37 2.85 13.24
CA GLU A 287 1.48 2.02 14.43
C GLU A 287 1.55 0.52 14.08
N LEU A 288 0.78 0.08 13.07
CA LEU A 288 0.86 -1.29 12.56
C LEU A 288 2.24 -1.58 11.94
N TYR A 289 2.79 -0.64 11.17
CA TYR A 289 4.16 -0.78 10.67
C TYR A 289 5.19 -0.78 11.79
N ALA A 290 5.07 0.11 12.78
CA ALA A 290 5.94 0.11 13.93
C ALA A 290 5.92 -1.23 14.67
N GLN A 291 4.73 -1.83 14.85
CA GLN A 291 4.57 -3.16 15.42
C GLN A 291 5.32 -4.23 14.61
N ALA A 292 5.24 -4.20 13.27
CA ALA A 292 5.95 -5.15 12.41
C ALA A 292 7.47 -5.02 12.51
N PHE A 293 7.99 -3.79 12.47
CA PHE A 293 9.43 -3.52 12.59
C PHE A 293 9.97 -3.85 13.99
N ASP A 294 9.19 -3.57 15.03
CA ASP A 294 9.55 -3.89 16.42
C ASP A 294 9.60 -5.40 16.67
N GLN A 295 8.66 -6.18 16.12
CA GLN A 295 8.69 -7.66 16.19
C GLN A 295 9.97 -8.24 15.58
N MET A 296 10.56 -7.58 14.60
CA MET A 296 11.84 -7.95 14.00
C MET A 296 13.05 -7.39 14.77
N GLY A 297 12.84 -6.59 15.83
CA GLY A 297 13.90 -5.89 16.54
C GLY A 297 14.62 -4.85 15.68
N LYS A 298 13.89 -4.22 14.72
CA LYS A 298 14.45 -3.32 13.70
C LYS A 298 13.66 -2.01 13.57
N ILE A 299 13.10 -1.53 14.69
CA ILE A 299 12.29 -0.30 14.70
C ILE A 299 13.05 0.91 14.13
N GLU A 300 14.36 0.96 14.26
CA GLU A 300 15.23 1.99 13.72
C GLU A 300 15.28 2.04 12.17
N LYS A 301 14.80 1.00 11.50
CA LYS A 301 14.69 0.96 10.03
C LYS A 301 13.36 1.52 9.51
N LEU A 302 12.41 1.78 10.39
CA LEU A 302 11.07 2.25 10.01
C LEU A 302 11.12 3.58 9.25
N GLU A 303 11.96 4.53 9.68
CA GLU A 303 12.05 5.84 9.04
C GLU A 303 12.45 5.75 7.57
N GLY A 304 13.47 4.94 7.24
CA GLY A 304 13.87 4.72 5.85
C GLY A 304 12.72 4.23 4.98
N PHE A 305 12.01 3.20 5.46
CA PHE A 305 10.88 2.57 4.78
C PHE A 305 9.67 3.50 4.63
N ALA A 306 9.32 4.24 5.68
CA ALA A 306 8.10 5.02 5.73
C ALA A 306 8.25 6.45 5.18
N SER A 307 9.44 7.07 5.31
CA SER A 307 9.61 8.51 5.09
C SER A 307 10.66 8.86 4.03
N HIS A 308 11.58 7.94 3.67
CA HIS A 308 12.68 8.26 2.77
C HIS A 308 12.55 7.62 1.40
N PHE A 309 12.43 6.29 1.35
CA PHE A 309 12.67 5.51 0.13
C PHE A 309 11.65 5.78 -0.97
N GLY A 310 10.39 5.95 -0.61
CA GLY A 310 9.36 6.30 -1.58
C GLY A 310 9.55 7.71 -2.13
N ALA A 311 9.81 8.72 -1.27
CA ALA A 311 10.11 10.08 -1.72
C ALA A 311 11.29 10.11 -2.69
N ASP A 312 12.40 9.43 -2.34
CA ASP A 312 13.59 9.32 -3.19
C ASP A 312 13.26 8.63 -4.52
N PHE A 313 12.47 7.55 -4.50
CA PHE A 313 12.04 6.85 -5.72
C PHE A 313 11.21 7.75 -6.62
N TYR A 314 10.25 8.49 -6.10
CA TYR A 314 9.42 9.41 -6.90
C TYR A 314 10.14 10.72 -7.27
N GLY A 315 11.34 10.97 -6.73
CA GLY A 315 12.12 12.19 -6.95
C GLY A 315 11.49 13.41 -6.29
N LEU A 316 10.81 13.21 -5.18
CA LEU A 316 10.19 14.24 -4.37
C LEU A 316 11.08 14.58 -3.17
N PRO A 317 11.06 15.82 -2.67
CA PRO A 317 11.78 16.16 -1.45
C PRO A 317 11.22 15.35 -0.27
N ARG A 318 12.10 14.93 0.65
CA ARG A 318 11.66 14.32 1.90
C ARG A 318 10.93 15.36 2.76
N ASN A 319 9.99 14.90 3.57
CA ASN A 319 9.25 15.76 4.48
C ASN A 319 10.19 16.36 5.54
N THR A 320 9.79 17.49 6.14
CA THR A 320 10.56 18.18 7.20
C THR A 320 9.89 18.06 8.56
N ASP A 321 8.56 17.88 8.58
CA ASP A 321 7.80 17.64 9.79
C ASP A 321 8.10 16.24 10.34
N THR A 322 7.82 16.02 11.61
CA THR A 322 8.09 14.75 12.29
C THR A 322 6.86 14.21 12.97
N ILE A 323 6.84 12.88 13.17
CA ILE A 323 5.87 12.17 13.99
C ILE A 323 6.62 11.34 15.03
N THR A 324 6.11 11.32 16.26
CA THR A 324 6.68 10.54 17.34
C THR A 324 5.78 9.35 17.65
N LEU A 325 6.35 8.16 17.66
CA LEU A 325 5.72 6.94 18.11
C LEU A 325 6.26 6.57 19.48
N VAL A 326 5.36 6.23 20.39
CA VAL A 326 5.69 5.81 21.77
C VAL A 326 5.26 4.37 21.99
N ARG A 327 6.03 3.63 22.78
CA ARG A 327 5.69 2.27 23.21
C ARG A 327 4.61 2.34 24.30
N GLN A 328 3.41 2.65 23.89
CA GLN A 328 2.23 2.73 24.72
C GLN A 328 1.12 1.88 24.11
N PRO A 329 0.68 0.81 24.79
CA PRO A 329 -0.39 -0.03 24.28
C PRO A 329 -1.70 0.75 24.06
N GLN A 330 -2.32 0.51 22.89
CA GLN A 330 -3.64 1.04 22.56
C GLN A 330 -4.51 -0.06 21.96
N THR A 331 -5.82 -0.02 22.24
CA THR A 331 -6.76 -0.96 21.63
C THR A 331 -7.35 -0.35 20.38
N ILE A 332 -7.25 -1.09 19.26
CA ILE A 332 -7.89 -0.72 17.99
C ILE A 332 -9.42 -0.73 18.20
N ALA A 333 -10.10 0.29 17.72
CA ALA A 333 -11.56 0.37 17.80
C ALA A 333 -12.23 -0.88 17.17
N GLU A 334 -13.28 -1.38 17.79
CA GLU A 334 -14.02 -2.54 17.25
C GLU A 334 -14.75 -2.17 15.95
N ARG A 335 -15.23 -0.92 15.86
CA ARG A 335 -15.93 -0.35 14.71
C ARG A 335 -15.78 1.18 14.71
N MET A 336 -15.99 1.80 13.58
CA MET A 336 -15.93 3.24 13.39
C MET A 336 -17.04 3.69 12.44
N ASP A 337 -17.59 4.88 12.67
CA ASP A 337 -18.58 5.49 11.76
C ASP A 337 -17.97 5.65 10.36
N TYR A 338 -18.73 5.33 9.32
CA TYR A 338 -18.24 5.42 7.95
C TYR A 338 -19.25 6.03 6.97
N LEU A 339 -20.34 5.35 6.71
CA LEU A 339 -21.41 5.82 5.83
C LEU A 339 -22.69 6.01 6.64
N PRO A 340 -23.69 6.76 6.15
CA PRO A 340 -24.97 6.83 6.81
C PRO A 340 -25.54 5.42 7.05
N ASN A 341 -25.69 5.06 8.33
CA ASN A 341 -26.20 3.76 8.81
C ASN A 341 -25.32 2.53 8.50
N ASP A 342 -24.03 2.70 8.22
CA ASP A 342 -23.12 1.56 8.02
C ASP A 342 -21.72 1.91 8.52
N ASP A 343 -21.18 1.05 9.37
CA ASP A 343 -19.88 1.22 9.99
C ASP A 343 -18.75 0.68 9.12
N ILE A 344 -17.50 0.98 9.51
CA ILE A 344 -16.31 0.33 8.97
C ILE A 344 -15.56 -0.37 10.12
N ILE A 345 -15.06 -1.55 9.84
CA ILE A 345 -14.25 -2.32 10.78
C ILE A 345 -12.78 -2.15 10.42
N PRO A 346 -11.97 -1.53 11.28
CA PRO A 346 -10.54 -1.39 11.03
C PRO A 346 -9.81 -2.73 11.09
N LEU A 347 -8.68 -2.81 10.41
CA LEU A 347 -7.80 -3.98 10.45
C LEU A 347 -7.40 -4.27 11.91
N HIS A 348 -7.51 -5.53 12.33
CA HIS A 348 -7.17 -6.00 13.67
C HIS A 348 -8.06 -5.41 14.78
N ALA A 349 -9.31 -5.08 14.47
CA ALA A 349 -10.30 -4.52 15.38
C ALA A 349 -10.37 -5.25 16.73
N GLY A 350 -10.50 -4.51 17.83
CA GLY A 350 -10.58 -5.03 19.21
C GLY A 350 -9.25 -5.56 19.78
N GLN A 351 -8.16 -5.57 18.98
CA GLN A 351 -6.86 -6.06 19.44
C GLN A 351 -5.96 -4.89 19.89
N THR A 352 -4.90 -5.24 20.61
CA THR A 352 -3.96 -4.27 21.17
C THR A 352 -2.73 -4.14 20.27
N LEU A 353 -2.35 -2.89 19.94
CA LEU A 353 -1.04 -2.52 19.41
C LEU A 353 -0.14 -2.05 20.55
N ASN A 354 1.16 -2.34 20.48
CA ASN A 354 2.14 -1.91 21.49
C ASN A 354 2.65 -0.47 21.25
N TRP A 355 2.34 0.10 20.11
CA TRP A 355 2.76 1.44 19.71
C TRP A 355 1.56 2.36 19.50
N SER A 356 1.75 3.64 19.80
CA SER A 356 0.80 4.71 19.51
C SER A 356 1.53 5.96 19.04
N VAL A 357 0.85 6.80 18.25
CA VAL A 357 1.29 8.17 17.95
C VAL A 357 1.16 9.00 19.23
N ALA A 358 2.21 9.79 19.58
CA ALA A 358 2.28 10.59 20.81
C ALA A 358 1.32 11.79 20.79
#